data_8e6497cbc9027dc143a9a527042f8560
#
_entry.id   8e6497cbc9027dc143a9a527042f8560
#
_cell.length_a   1.000
_cell.length_b   1.000
_cell.length_c   1.000
_cell.angle_alpha   90.00
_cell.angle_beta   90.00
_cell.angle_gamma   90.00
#
_symmetry.space_group_name_H-M   'P 1'
#
loop_
_entity.id
_entity.type
_entity.pdbx_description
1 polymer ?
#
loop_
_entity_poly.entity_id
_entity_poly.type
_entity_poly.pdbx_seq_one_letter_code
_entity_poly.pdbx_strand_id
1 'polypeptide(L)'
;SARFLGDAWERTYGDAEWHGMSGNRYLPWYFLAKLSEKVLCFGVKVRPSAMCCWQADTKGITLFLDVRCGNTGVQLKGRKLRAAQIVCMEAEGADTFETAQEFCKKMCTDPIFPEFPVYGSNNWYYAYGDSSEEEILSDTDYILKLTEGVKNPPFMVIDDCWQEHHRLDEYNGGPWTKGNAKFPDMKGLADKLKEKGVRPGIWVRLLLNEDGNIPDEWRISYNDCLDPSHPDALAYIRRDIERICDWGYTLIKHDFSTFDLFGKWGFEANLRDNSMEKWHFYDQTKTSAEIVKMLYQEVYGASRSNDAVIIGCNTIGHLGAGLM
;
A
#
# COMPACT_ATOMS: atom_id res chain seq x y z
N SER A 1 -11.93 30.01 15.12
CA SER A 1 -11.03 29.83 13.95
C SER A 1 -11.16 28.41 13.41
N ALA A 2 -11.12 28.27 12.09
CA ALA A 2 -11.16 26.95 11.47
C ALA A 2 -9.91 26.13 11.81
N ARG A 3 -10.09 24.81 12.04
CA ARG A 3 -9.00 23.86 12.23
C ARG A 3 -9.17 22.76 11.18
N PHE A 4 -8.06 22.28 10.63
CA PHE A 4 -8.03 21.33 9.53
C PHE A 4 -7.29 20.06 9.94
N LEU A 5 -7.90 18.90 9.67
CA LEU A 5 -7.31 17.57 9.79
C LEU A 5 -7.39 16.91 8.41
N GLY A 6 -6.27 16.52 7.85
CA GLY A 6 -6.21 15.81 6.57
C GLY A 6 -5.53 14.47 6.70
N ASP A 7 -5.61 13.69 5.62
CA ASP A 7 -4.83 12.47 5.49
C ASP A 7 -3.33 12.79 5.42
N ALA A 8 -2.50 11.81 5.68
CA ALA A 8 -1.05 11.93 5.57
C ALA A 8 -0.56 11.33 4.26
N TRP A 9 0.57 11.84 3.77
CA TRP A 9 1.33 11.16 2.72
C TRP A 9 2.01 9.93 3.30
N GLU A 10 2.23 8.93 2.48
CA GLU A 10 2.95 7.72 2.90
C GLU A 10 4.30 8.09 3.53
N ARG A 11 4.63 7.46 4.65
CA ARG A 11 5.84 7.71 5.47
C ARG A 11 6.04 9.14 5.96
N THR A 12 5.04 9.94 6.04
CA THR A 12 5.19 11.24 6.68
C THR A 12 5.14 11.18 8.19
N TYR A 13 5.04 10.09 8.85
CA TYR A 13 5.06 9.92 10.33
C TYR A 13 4.63 11.18 11.12
N GLY A 14 3.93 12.05 10.48
CA GLY A 14 3.42 13.29 11.01
C GLY A 14 1.95 13.05 11.31
N ASP A 15 1.49 13.51 11.92
CA ASP A 15 0.56 14.26 12.71
C ASP A 15 -0.87 14.09 12.22
N ALA A 16 -1.58 13.12 12.74
CA ALA A 16 -3.03 13.20 12.82
C ALA A 16 -3.42 14.37 13.76
N GLU A 17 -2.90 15.58 13.46
CA GLU A 17 -3.12 16.78 14.27
C GLU A 17 -3.99 17.80 13.58
N TRP A 18 -4.77 18.52 14.39
CA TRP A 18 -5.57 19.63 13.94
C TRP A 18 -4.70 20.88 13.77
N HIS A 19 -4.57 21.36 12.54
CA HIS A 19 -3.81 22.55 12.18
C HIS A 19 -4.69 23.76 11.87
N GLY A 20 -4.13 24.96 11.95
CA GLY A 20 -4.74 26.16 11.41
C GLY A 20 -4.76 26.13 9.87
N MET A 21 -5.52 27.05 9.27
CA MET A 21 -5.53 27.24 7.82
C MET A 21 -4.13 27.59 7.33
N SER A 22 -3.68 26.92 6.27
CA SER A 22 -2.41 27.23 5.60
C SER A 22 -2.52 26.94 4.11
N GLY A 23 -2.37 27.99 3.29
CA GLY A 23 -2.36 27.89 1.84
C GLY A 23 -1.14 27.15 1.25
N ASN A 24 -0.17 26.79 2.08
CA ASN A 24 1.01 26.02 1.67
C ASN A 24 0.89 24.54 2.02
N ARG A 25 -0.20 24.11 2.68
CA ARG A 25 -0.41 22.73 3.07
C ARG A 25 -1.30 22.03 2.05
N TYR A 26 -0.80 20.93 1.51
CA TYR A 26 -1.58 20.00 0.71
C TYR A 26 -2.12 18.89 1.59
N LEU A 27 -3.39 18.53 1.37
CA LEU A 27 -4.14 17.53 2.13
C LEU A 27 -4.50 16.41 1.14
N PRO A 28 -3.80 15.26 1.19
CA PRO A 28 -4.06 14.16 0.25
C PRO A 28 -5.45 13.57 0.50
N TRP A 29 -6.13 13.24 -0.56
CA TRP A 29 -7.37 12.48 -0.66
C TRP A 29 -8.59 13.10 0.01
N TYR A 30 -8.52 13.50 1.29
CA TYR A 30 -9.63 14.10 2.04
C TYR A 30 -9.12 14.96 3.19
N PHE A 31 -10.01 15.79 3.69
CA PHE A 31 -9.78 16.53 4.94
C PHE A 31 -11.10 16.88 5.64
N LEU A 32 -10.99 17.13 6.93
CA LEU A 32 -12.04 17.68 7.77
C LEU A 32 -11.68 19.11 8.19
N ALA A 33 -12.67 20.01 8.15
CA ALA A 33 -12.54 21.36 8.66
C ALA A 33 -13.51 21.58 9.82
N LYS A 34 -12.98 21.79 11.03
CA LYS A 34 -13.77 22.08 12.23
C LYS A 34 -13.98 23.61 12.33
N LEU A 35 -15.24 24.02 12.34
CA LEU A 35 -15.70 25.40 12.44
C LEU A 35 -16.64 25.49 13.64
N SER A 36 -16.19 26.00 14.81
CA SER A 36 -17.04 26.10 16.00
C SER A 36 -17.84 24.81 16.23
N GLU A 37 -19.15 24.85 15.95
CA GLU A 37 -20.08 23.73 16.16
C GLU A 37 -20.29 22.82 14.94
N LYS A 38 -19.56 23.08 13.85
CA LYS A 38 -19.71 22.32 12.59
C LYS A 38 -18.41 21.63 12.18
N VAL A 39 -18.53 20.47 11.57
CA VAL A 39 -17.46 19.79 10.85
C VAL A 39 -17.84 19.66 9.39
N LEU A 40 -17.03 20.24 8.51
CA LEU A 40 -17.15 20.09 7.08
C LEU A 40 -16.14 19.06 6.59
N CYS A 41 -16.56 18.10 5.77
CA CYS A 41 -15.71 17.05 5.22
C CYS A 41 -15.67 17.17 3.70
N PHE A 42 -14.48 17.14 3.16
CA PHE A 42 -14.24 17.17 1.71
C PHE A 42 -13.30 16.03 1.33
N GLY A 43 -13.67 15.25 0.34
CA GLY A 43 -12.86 14.12 -0.09
C GLY A 43 -13.21 13.65 -1.48
N VAL A 44 -12.49 12.62 -1.93
CA VAL A 44 -12.79 11.89 -3.14
C VAL A 44 -13.12 10.44 -2.79
N LYS A 45 -14.01 9.81 -3.54
CA LYS A 45 -14.24 8.36 -3.40
C LYS A 45 -12.93 7.62 -3.63
N VAL A 46 -12.76 6.52 -2.90
CA VAL A 46 -11.57 5.65 -3.01
C VAL A 46 -11.39 5.14 -4.44
N ARG A 47 -10.16 4.79 -4.77
CA ARG A 47 -9.78 4.27 -6.08
C ARG A 47 -10.11 5.21 -7.26
N PRO A 48 -9.84 6.54 -7.15
CA PRO A 48 -10.00 7.46 -8.29
C PRO A 48 -9.03 7.11 -9.42
N SER A 49 -9.20 7.76 -10.57
CA SER A 49 -8.26 7.63 -11.70
C SER A 49 -7.30 8.83 -11.81
N ALA A 50 -7.14 9.57 -10.72
CA ALA A 50 -6.18 10.66 -10.56
C ALA A 50 -5.56 10.60 -9.17
N MET A 51 -4.32 11.08 -9.01
CA MET A 51 -3.78 11.42 -7.71
C MET A 51 -4.43 12.73 -7.26
N CYS A 52 -5.03 12.73 -6.06
CA CYS A 52 -5.87 13.84 -5.61
C CYS A 52 -5.29 14.47 -4.35
N CYS A 53 -5.21 15.79 -4.31
CA CYS A 53 -4.95 16.51 -3.08
C CYS A 53 -5.74 17.83 -3.02
N TRP A 54 -5.98 18.27 -1.80
CA TRP A 54 -6.73 19.47 -1.50
C TRP A 54 -5.82 20.55 -0.94
N GLN A 55 -6.22 21.79 -1.11
CA GLN A 55 -5.63 22.95 -0.50
C GLN A 55 -6.78 23.87 -0.02
N ALA A 56 -6.67 24.36 1.21
CA ALA A 56 -7.62 25.32 1.76
C ALA A 56 -6.88 26.59 2.18
N ASP A 57 -7.30 27.71 1.62
CA ASP A 57 -6.75 29.03 1.91
C ASP A 57 -7.86 30.10 2.05
N THR A 58 -7.48 31.37 2.14
CA THR A 58 -8.42 32.49 2.27
C THR A 58 -9.26 32.74 1.00
N LYS A 59 -8.92 32.10 -0.12
CA LYS A 59 -9.66 32.23 -1.39
C LYS A 59 -10.68 31.10 -1.55
N GLY A 60 -10.53 30.00 -0.80
CA GLY A 60 -11.44 28.87 -0.83
C GLY A 60 -10.74 27.52 -0.76
N ILE A 61 -11.40 26.51 -1.31
CA ILE A 61 -10.94 25.13 -1.35
C ILE A 61 -10.64 24.75 -2.79
N THR A 62 -9.44 24.25 -3.03
CA THR A 62 -8.97 23.80 -4.35
C THR A 62 -8.69 22.30 -4.32
N LEU A 63 -9.21 21.56 -5.29
CA LEU A 63 -8.86 20.17 -5.54
C LEU A 63 -7.91 20.09 -6.75
N PHE A 64 -6.75 19.51 -6.53
CA PHE A 64 -5.79 19.17 -7.58
C PHE A 64 -5.98 17.71 -8.00
N LEU A 65 -6.05 17.47 -9.31
CA LEU A 65 -6.20 16.16 -9.92
C LEU A 65 -4.99 15.93 -10.85
N ASP A 66 -4.05 15.10 -10.42
CA ASP A 66 -2.93 14.69 -11.26
C ASP A 66 -3.33 13.47 -12.09
N VAL A 67 -3.46 13.67 -13.38
CA VAL A 67 -3.85 12.67 -14.37
C VAL A 67 -2.69 12.24 -15.28
N ARG A 68 -1.45 12.54 -14.90
CA ARG A 68 -0.26 12.15 -15.67
C ARG A 68 -0.06 10.63 -15.65
N CYS A 69 0.70 10.17 -16.65
CA CYS A 69 1.32 8.84 -16.70
C CYS A 69 2.81 9.02 -16.39
N GLY A 70 3.26 8.57 -15.22
CA GLY A 70 4.55 8.99 -14.70
C GLY A 70 4.59 10.50 -14.48
N ASN A 71 5.55 11.19 -15.12
CA ASN A 71 5.59 12.67 -15.12
C ASN A 71 5.24 13.29 -16.49
N THR A 72 4.71 12.49 -17.44
CA THR A 72 4.24 12.96 -18.75
C THR A 72 2.73 12.95 -18.86
N GLY A 73 2.19 13.56 -19.92
CA GLY A 73 0.74 13.58 -20.16
C GLY A 73 0.20 12.19 -20.54
N VAL A 74 -0.94 11.81 -19.98
CA VAL A 74 -1.66 10.59 -20.38
C VAL A 74 -2.20 10.70 -21.80
N GLN A 75 -2.12 9.62 -22.58
CA GLN A 75 -2.63 9.52 -23.94
C GLN A 75 -4.03 8.91 -23.98
N LEU A 76 -5.07 9.70 -23.80
CA LEU A 76 -6.45 9.18 -23.68
C LEU A 76 -6.98 8.48 -24.92
N LYS A 77 -6.42 8.73 -26.11
CA LYS A 77 -6.83 8.11 -27.40
C LYS A 77 -8.36 8.12 -27.62
N GLY A 78 -9.01 9.24 -27.26
CA GLY A 78 -10.45 9.43 -27.42
C GLY A 78 -11.35 8.87 -26.31
N ARG A 79 -10.82 8.11 -25.34
CA ARG A 79 -11.62 7.71 -24.17
C ARG A 79 -11.89 8.90 -23.25
N LYS A 80 -13.00 8.85 -22.53
CA LYS A 80 -13.30 9.78 -21.44
C LYS A 80 -12.66 9.28 -20.15
N LEU A 81 -11.99 10.15 -19.40
CA LEU A 81 -11.45 9.87 -18.08
C LEU A 81 -12.39 10.41 -17.00
N ARG A 82 -12.89 9.53 -16.15
CA ARG A 82 -13.51 9.93 -14.89
C ARG A 82 -12.39 10.03 -13.84
N ALA A 83 -11.81 11.22 -13.69
CA ALA A 83 -10.64 11.44 -12.84
C ALA A 83 -10.92 11.13 -11.36
N ALA A 84 -12.00 11.68 -10.81
CA ALA A 84 -12.43 11.47 -9.43
C ALA A 84 -13.94 11.71 -9.26
N GLN A 85 -14.47 11.23 -8.13
CA GLN A 85 -15.81 11.57 -7.65
C GLN A 85 -15.68 12.26 -6.30
N ILE A 86 -16.11 13.52 -6.24
CA ILE A 86 -16.07 14.33 -5.02
C ILE A 86 -17.19 13.89 -4.08
N VAL A 87 -16.86 13.85 -2.79
CA VAL A 87 -17.78 13.59 -1.68
C VAL A 87 -17.64 14.72 -0.68
N CYS A 88 -18.77 15.30 -0.26
CA CYS A 88 -18.82 16.31 0.80
C CYS A 88 -19.83 15.88 1.86
N MET A 89 -19.56 16.27 3.10
CA MET A 89 -20.46 16.03 4.23
C MET A 89 -20.35 17.20 5.22
N GLU A 90 -21.47 17.55 5.84
CA GLU A 90 -21.54 18.47 6.98
C GLU A 90 -22.14 17.75 8.17
N ALA A 91 -21.60 17.98 9.35
CA ALA A 91 -22.13 17.50 10.64
C ALA A 91 -22.16 18.65 11.66
N GLU A 92 -23.26 18.78 12.39
CA GLU A 92 -23.45 19.78 13.44
C GLU A 92 -23.44 19.12 14.82
N GLY A 93 -22.75 19.71 15.79
CA GLY A 93 -22.73 19.25 17.19
C GLY A 93 -22.20 17.83 17.40
N ALA A 94 -21.61 17.20 16.38
CA ALA A 94 -21.16 15.84 16.42
C ALA A 94 -19.72 15.70 16.91
N ASP A 95 -19.39 14.53 17.46
CA ASP A 95 -18.03 14.12 17.70
C ASP A 95 -17.26 14.04 16.38
N THR A 96 -16.07 14.62 16.36
CA THR A 96 -15.25 14.67 15.14
C THR A 96 -14.73 13.32 14.69
N PHE A 97 -14.52 12.39 15.62
CA PHE A 97 -14.09 11.03 15.28
C PHE A 97 -15.23 10.23 14.65
N GLU A 98 -16.44 10.30 15.21
CA GLU A 98 -17.63 9.68 14.62
C GLU A 98 -17.93 10.28 13.25
N THR A 99 -17.77 11.60 13.09
CA THR A 99 -17.92 12.29 11.80
C THR A 99 -16.91 11.78 10.78
N ALA A 100 -15.65 11.58 11.17
CA ALA A 100 -14.61 11.04 10.29
C ALA A 100 -14.93 9.61 9.86
N GLN A 101 -15.39 8.74 10.78
CA GLN A 101 -15.80 7.38 10.46
C GLN A 101 -16.96 7.34 9.45
N GLU A 102 -17.99 8.17 9.65
CA GLU A 102 -19.12 8.26 8.71
C GLU A 102 -18.67 8.80 7.34
N PHE A 103 -17.71 9.73 7.33
CA PHE A 103 -17.16 10.23 6.09
C PHE A 103 -16.35 9.17 5.35
N CYS A 104 -15.55 8.36 6.05
CA CYS A 104 -14.85 7.21 5.46
C CYS A 104 -15.83 6.23 4.79
N LYS A 105 -16.97 5.92 5.43
CA LYS A 105 -18.02 5.08 4.82
C LYS A 105 -18.61 5.69 3.54
N LYS A 106 -18.69 7.02 3.45
CA LYS A 106 -19.15 7.70 2.23
C LYS A 106 -18.09 7.67 1.12
N MET A 107 -16.81 7.72 1.47
CA MET A 107 -15.71 7.60 0.49
C MET A 107 -15.51 6.17 0.00
N CYS A 108 -15.70 5.17 0.86
CA CYS A 108 -15.62 3.74 0.54
C CYS A 108 -16.94 3.06 0.91
N THR A 109 -17.78 2.79 -0.09
CA THR A 109 -19.12 2.19 0.11
C THR A 109 -19.11 0.66 0.02
N ASP A 110 -18.00 0.08 -0.44
CA ASP A 110 -17.81 -1.34 -0.70
C ASP A 110 -16.46 -1.84 -0.12
N PRO A 111 -16.17 -1.61 1.18
CA PRO A 111 -14.94 -2.08 1.79
C PRO A 111 -14.94 -3.61 1.87
N ILE A 112 -13.76 -4.22 1.69
CA ILE A 112 -13.54 -5.64 1.93
C ILE A 112 -12.77 -5.75 3.23
N PHE A 113 -13.38 -6.40 4.21
CA PHE A 113 -12.75 -6.65 5.51
C PHE A 113 -12.44 -8.12 5.68
N PRO A 114 -11.36 -8.49 6.39
CA PRO A 114 -11.17 -9.86 6.86
C PRO A 114 -12.35 -10.32 7.71
N GLU A 115 -12.72 -11.60 7.62
CA GLU A 115 -13.81 -12.17 8.40
C GLU A 115 -13.52 -12.26 9.91
N PHE A 116 -12.26 -12.04 10.30
CA PHE A 116 -11.77 -12.12 11.68
C PHE A 116 -10.78 -10.98 11.96
N PRO A 117 -10.59 -10.60 13.23
CA PRO A 117 -9.58 -9.64 13.63
C PRO A 117 -8.17 -10.10 13.21
N VAL A 118 -7.44 -9.25 12.49
CA VAL A 118 -6.05 -9.49 12.10
C VAL A 118 -5.13 -8.95 13.18
N TYR A 119 -4.34 -9.83 13.79
CA TYR A 119 -3.36 -9.47 14.80
C TYR A 119 -2.25 -10.53 14.87
N GLY A 120 -1.13 -10.20 15.48
CA GLY A 120 -0.03 -11.15 15.62
C GLY A 120 1.30 -10.47 15.86
N SER A 121 2.37 -11.13 15.43
CA SER A 121 3.74 -10.66 15.54
C SER A 121 4.37 -10.47 14.15
N ASN A 122 5.34 -9.56 14.10
CA ASN A 122 6.20 -9.30 12.95
C ASN A 122 7.62 -9.02 13.48
N ASN A 123 8.63 -9.60 12.86
CA ASN A 123 10.00 -9.55 13.35
C ASN A 123 10.80 -8.31 12.93
N TRP A 124 10.23 -7.37 12.16
CA TRP A 124 10.98 -6.24 11.61
C TRP A 124 11.65 -5.38 12.68
N TYR A 125 10.87 -4.88 13.66
CA TYR A 125 11.35 -3.85 14.60
C TYR A 125 12.37 -4.31 15.65
N TYR A 126 12.81 -5.55 15.62
CA TYR A 126 13.96 -5.99 16.41
C TYR A 126 15.06 -6.63 15.55
N ALA A 127 14.68 -7.33 14.46
CA ALA A 127 15.62 -8.06 13.61
C ALA A 127 16.22 -7.17 12.49
N TYR A 128 15.43 -6.20 11.98
CA TYR A 128 15.84 -5.29 10.89
C TYR A 128 16.51 -6.00 9.71
N GLY A 129 15.96 -7.14 9.29
CA GLY A 129 16.46 -7.95 8.19
C GLY A 129 17.50 -9.04 8.58
N ASP A 130 17.92 -9.11 9.83
CA ASP A 130 18.82 -10.16 10.31
C ASP A 130 18.05 -11.20 11.16
N SER A 131 17.44 -12.18 10.52
CA SER A 131 16.64 -13.22 11.16
C SER A 131 16.84 -14.58 10.49
N SER A 132 16.24 -15.60 11.08
CA SER A 132 16.33 -17.01 10.64
C SER A 132 15.03 -17.77 10.91
N GLU A 133 14.87 -18.92 10.28
CA GLU A 133 13.75 -19.83 10.56
C GLU A 133 13.67 -20.19 12.05
N GLU A 134 14.81 -20.42 12.71
CA GLU A 134 14.86 -20.76 14.14
C GLU A 134 14.29 -19.63 15.01
N GLU A 135 14.65 -18.38 14.72
CA GLU A 135 14.14 -17.21 15.43
C GLU A 135 12.64 -17.03 15.22
N ILE A 136 12.15 -17.19 13.99
CA ILE A 136 10.71 -17.13 13.69
C ILE A 136 9.93 -18.20 14.48
N LEU A 137 10.46 -19.41 14.60
CA LEU A 137 9.84 -20.48 15.40
C LEU A 137 9.86 -20.17 16.89
N SER A 138 10.93 -19.54 17.39
CA SER A 138 11.02 -19.07 18.78
C SER A 138 10.02 -17.95 19.07
N ASP A 139 9.90 -16.97 18.17
CA ASP A 139 8.91 -15.89 18.28
C ASP A 139 7.48 -16.44 18.24
N THR A 140 7.26 -17.48 17.45
CA THR A 140 5.96 -18.17 17.40
C THR A 140 5.60 -18.76 18.77
N ASP A 141 6.53 -19.37 19.47
CA ASP A 141 6.30 -19.87 20.83
C ASP A 141 5.99 -18.74 21.83
N TYR A 142 6.60 -17.58 21.62
CA TYR A 142 6.33 -16.40 22.45
C TYR A 142 4.95 -15.79 22.19
N ILE A 143 4.56 -15.58 20.93
CA ILE A 143 3.23 -15.01 20.62
C ILE A 143 2.10 -15.96 21.07
N LEU A 144 2.30 -17.27 20.96
CA LEU A 144 1.33 -18.25 21.45
C LEU A 144 1.11 -18.17 22.97
N LYS A 145 2.16 -17.91 23.75
CA LYS A 145 2.02 -17.65 25.20
C LYS A 145 1.22 -16.38 25.49
N LEU A 146 1.45 -15.31 24.71
CA LEU A 146 0.73 -14.05 24.86
C LEU A 146 -0.74 -14.15 24.47
N THR A 147 -1.08 -15.09 23.61
CA THR A 147 -2.43 -15.28 23.06
C THR A 147 -3.12 -16.52 23.60
N GLU A 148 -2.64 -17.10 24.70
CA GLU A 148 -3.23 -18.26 25.33
C GLU A 148 -4.72 -18.06 25.62
N GLY A 149 -5.57 -19.00 25.21
CA GLY A 149 -7.02 -18.93 25.36
C GLY A 149 -7.77 -18.09 24.34
N VAL A 150 -7.09 -17.40 23.43
CA VAL A 150 -7.72 -16.67 22.33
C VAL A 150 -8.10 -17.65 21.21
N LYS A 151 -9.40 -17.66 20.84
CA LYS A 151 -9.90 -18.61 19.83
C LYS A 151 -9.44 -18.29 18.39
N ASN A 152 -9.27 -17.01 18.06
CA ASN A 152 -8.78 -16.57 16.76
C ASN A 152 -7.25 -16.65 16.76
N PRO A 153 -6.60 -17.52 15.95
CA PRO A 153 -5.14 -17.65 15.97
C PRO A 153 -4.44 -16.36 15.52
N PRO A 154 -3.31 -15.99 16.16
CA PRO A 154 -2.50 -14.87 15.72
C PRO A 154 -1.78 -15.17 14.40
N PHE A 155 -1.35 -14.12 13.70
CA PHE A 155 -0.38 -14.24 12.62
C PHE A 155 1.05 -14.21 13.17
N MET A 156 1.95 -14.99 12.53
CA MET A 156 3.39 -14.78 12.61
C MET A 156 3.87 -14.34 11.23
N VAL A 157 4.30 -13.10 11.11
CA VAL A 157 4.70 -12.47 9.84
C VAL A 157 6.22 -12.44 9.75
N ILE A 158 6.77 -13.14 8.77
CA ILE A 158 8.19 -13.08 8.40
C ILE A 158 8.40 -11.83 7.58
N ASP A 159 9.14 -10.85 8.11
CA ASP A 159 9.45 -9.60 7.41
C ASP A 159 10.65 -9.76 6.46
N ASP A 160 11.15 -8.67 5.92
CA ASP A 160 12.30 -8.61 5.02
C ASP A 160 13.51 -9.32 5.62
N CYS A 161 13.89 -10.46 5.10
CA CYS A 161 15.07 -11.24 5.46
C CYS A 161 15.15 -12.61 4.78
N TRP A 162 14.04 -13.12 4.21
CA TRP A 162 13.87 -14.51 3.83
C TRP A 162 14.27 -14.83 2.39
N GLN A 163 14.13 -13.88 1.49
CA GLN A 163 14.26 -14.07 0.05
C GLN A 163 15.71 -14.38 -0.38
N GLU A 164 15.83 -15.09 -1.50
CA GLU A 164 17.10 -15.68 -1.99
C GLU A 164 18.25 -14.66 -2.09
N HIS A 165 17.99 -13.49 -2.63
CA HIS A 165 19.00 -12.47 -2.89
C HIS A 165 19.06 -11.39 -1.80
N HIS A 166 18.42 -11.61 -0.65
CA HIS A 166 18.51 -10.67 0.47
C HIS A 166 19.96 -10.40 0.86
N ARG A 167 20.31 -9.13 0.97
CA ARG A 167 21.59 -8.65 1.49
C ARG A 167 21.31 -7.53 2.49
N LEU A 168 21.64 -7.79 3.74
CA LEU A 168 21.37 -6.85 4.84
C LEU A 168 21.94 -5.46 4.50
N ASP A 169 21.10 -4.43 4.65
CA ASP A 169 21.39 -3.01 4.35
C ASP A 169 21.75 -2.69 2.87
N GLU A 170 21.72 -3.68 1.97
CA GLU A 170 22.08 -3.48 0.58
C GLU A 170 20.92 -3.76 -0.39
N TYR A 171 20.21 -4.87 -0.22
CA TYR A 171 19.18 -5.30 -1.16
C TYR A 171 18.04 -6.06 -0.48
N ASN A 172 16.82 -5.66 -0.74
CA ASN A 172 15.59 -6.25 -0.19
C ASN A 172 14.50 -6.49 -1.25
N GLY A 173 14.88 -6.74 -2.48
CA GLY A 173 13.98 -7.12 -3.57
C GLY A 173 13.96 -8.62 -3.85
N GLY A 174 13.25 -9.01 -4.94
CA GLY A 174 13.22 -10.38 -5.43
C GLY A 174 14.53 -10.84 -6.10
N PRO A 175 14.58 -12.07 -6.60
CA PRO A 175 13.44 -12.94 -6.93
C PRO A 175 12.73 -13.54 -5.72
N TRP A 176 11.43 -13.75 -5.85
CA TRP A 176 10.56 -14.28 -4.79
C TRP A 176 10.32 -15.79 -4.94
N THR A 177 11.28 -16.52 -5.55
CA THR A 177 11.12 -17.91 -5.96
C THR A 177 11.43 -18.93 -4.89
N LYS A 178 12.28 -18.58 -3.94
CA LYS A 178 12.70 -19.43 -2.80
C LYS A 178 13.32 -18.58 -1.70
N GLY A 179 13.51 -19.17 -0.54
CA GLY A 179 14.22 -18.58 0.57
C GLY A 179 15.75 -18.69 0.43
N ASN A 180 16.47 -17.97 1.28
CA ASN A 180 17.93 -18.03 1.40
C ASN A 180 18.38 -19.15 2.36
N ALA A 181 19.68 -19.23 2.66
CA ALA A 181 20.25 -20.27 3.53
C ALA A 181 19.69 -20.26 4.96
N LYS A 182 19.21 -19.11 5.48
CA LYS A 182 18.57 -19.00 6.79
C LYS A 182 17.08 -19.41 6.75
N PHE A 183 16.48 -19.48 5.55
CA PHE A 183 15.11 -19.87 5.28
C PHE A 183 15.04 -20.88 4.13
N PRO A 184 15.59 -22.10 4.31
CA PRO A 184 15.83 -23.03 3.20
C PRO A 184 14.56 -23.64 2.61
N ASP A 185 13.47 -23.68 3.36
CA ASP A 185 12.18 -24.27 2.94
C ASP A 185 11.01 -23.40 3.41
N MET A 186 10.60 -22.45 2.57
CA MET A 186 9.50 -21.52 2.88
C MET A 186 8.16 -22.22 3.03
N LYS A 187 7.92 -23.29 2.25
CA LYS A 187 6.69 -24.08 2.38
C LYS A 187 6.70 -24.88 3.68
N GLY A 188 7.77 -25.57 3.98
CA GLY A 188 7.93 -26.32 5.23
C GLY A 188 7.83 -25.43 6.46
N LEU A 189 8.35 -24.18 6.39
CA LEU A 189 8.20 -23.19 7.47
C LEU A 189 6.73 -22.80 7.66
N ALA A 190 5.99 -22.52 6.59
CA ALA A 190 4.55 -22.22 6.67
C ALA A 190 3.78 -23.40 7.32
N ASP A 191 4.11 -24.64 6.96
CA ASP A 191 3.49 -25.82 7.55
C ASP A 191 3.82 -25.93 9.06
N LYS A 192 5.08 -25.73 9.47
CA LYS A 192 5.50 -25.72 10.91
C LYS A 192 4.76 -24.64 11.71
N LEU A 193 4.59 -23.44 11.13
CA LEU A 193 3.84 -22.35 11.77
C LEU A 193 2.37 -22.73 12.01
N LYS A 194 1.73 -23.34 11.01
CA LYS A 194 0.35 -23.85 11.14
C LYS A 194 0.23 -24.95 12.19
N GLU A 195 1.16 -25.89 12.20
CA GLU A 195 1.21 -26.99 13.20
C GLU A 195 1.37 -26.45 14.61
N LYS A 196 2.12 -25.37 14.81
CA LYS A 196 2.23 -24.68 16.11
C LYS A 196 0.93 -23.96 16.51
N GLY A 197 0.04 -23.61 15.58
CA GLY A 197 -1.24 -22.98 15.86
C GLY A 197 -1.30 -21.48 15.53
N VAL A 198 -0.37 -20.96 14.71
CA VAL A 198 -0.43 -19.58 14.18
C VAL A 198 -0.76 -19.60 12.70
N ARG A 199 -1.18 -18.44 12.18
CA ARG A 199 -1.36 -18.22 10.75
C ARG A 199 -0.06 -17.68 10.15
N PRO A 200 0.51 -18.30 9.10
CA PRO A 200 1.73 -17.81 8.45
C PRO A 200 1.48 -16.52 7.70
N GLY A 201 2.33 -15.52 7.92
CA GLY A 201 2.39 -14.29 7.16
C GLY A 201 3.78 -14.05 6.59
N ILE A 202 3.87 -13.24 5.52
CA ILE A 202 5.12 -12.98 4.80
C ILE A 202 5.14 -11.57 4.24
N TRP A 203 6.31 -10.96 4.24
CA TRP A 203 6.58 -9.67 3.62
C TRP A 203 7.13 -9.84 2.21
N VAL A 204 6.78 -8.90 1.31
CA VAL A 204 7.28 -8.81 -0.06
C VAL A 204 7.40 -7.38 -0.54
N ARG A 205 8.41 -7.13 -1.38
CA ARG A 205 8.59 -5.91 -2.19
C ARG A 205 8.53 -6.29 -3.67
N LEU A 206 7.31 -6.43 -4.18
CA LEU A 206 7.03 -7.10 -5.45
C LEU A 206 7.65 -6.46 -6.70
N LEU A 207 7.88 -5.14 -6.67
CA LEU A 207 8.33 -4.42 -7.86
C LEU A 207 9.85 -4.43 -8.02
N LEU A 208 10.62 -4.41 -6.93
CA LEU A 208 12.08 -4.50 -7.01
C LEU A 208 12.51 -5.96 -7.19
N ASN A 209 13.20 -6.25 -8.30
CA ASN A 209 13.59 -7.63 -8.61
C ASN A 209 14.85 -7.68 -9.50
N GLU A 210 15.90 -8.33 -9.02
CA GLU A 210 17.19 -8.48 -9.74
C GLU A 210 17.31 -9.82 -10.48
N ASP A 211 16.20 -10.55 -10.73
CA ASP A 211 16.23 -11.74 -11.57
C ASP A 211 16.73 -11.39 -13.00
N GLY A 212 17.89 -11.93 -13.37
CA GLY A 212 18.51 -11.71 -14.67
C GLY A 212 17.74 -12.25 -15.88
N ASN A 213 16.66 -13.00 -15.64
CA ASN A 213 15.76 -13.47 -16.69
C ASN A 213 14.62 -12.48 -16.99
N ILE A 214 14.48 -11.41 -16.21
CA ILE A 214 13.48 -10.37 -16.45
C ILE A 214 14.00 -9.41 -17.53
N PRO A 215 13.28 -9.26 -18.68
CA PRO A 215 13.65 -8.34 -19.73
C PRO A 215 13.64 -6.87 -19.24
N ASP A 216 14.57 -6.06 -19.75
CA ASP A 216 14.65 -4.64 -19.38
C ASP A 216 13.38 -3.86 -19.75
N GLU A 217 12.69 -4.23 -20.84
CA GLU A 217 11.43 -3.60 -21.25
C GLU A 217 10.26 -3.80 -20.28
N TRP A 218 10.39 -4.71 -19.30
CA TRP A 218 9.40 -4.89 -18.23
C TRP A 218 9.64 -3.94 -17.05
N ARG A 219 10.69 -3.13 -17.10
CA ARG A 219 11.09 -2.24 -16.01
C ARG A 219 10.69 -0.80 -16.29
N ILE A 220 10.50 -0.06 -15.22
CA ILE A 220 10.32 1.38 -15.28
C ILE A 220 11.63 2.02 -15.77
N SER A 221 11.55 2.93 -16.73
CA SER A 221 12.70 3.45 -17.46
C SER A 221 13.78 4.16 -16.64
N TYR A 222 13.48 4.55 -15.38
CA TYR A 222 14.42 5.27 -14.52
C TYR A 222 14.91 4.46 -13.31
N ASN A 223 14.41 3.24 -13.11
CA ASN A 223 14.84 2.37 -12.01
C ASN A 223 14.70 0.88 -12.39
N ASP A 224 15.16 -0.01 -11.53
CA ASP A 224 15.15 -1.47 -11.76
C ASP A 224 13.82 -2.14 -11.34
N CYS A 225 12.79 -1.36 -11.03
CA CYS A 225 11.49 -1.88 -10.61
C CYS A 225 10.65 -2.31 -11.80
N LEU A 226 9.85 -3.36 -11.60
CA LEU A 226 8.89 -3.83 -12.59
C LEU A 226 7.82 -2.78 -12.87
N ASP A 227 7.48 -2.59 -14.13
CA ASP A 227 6.37 -1.74 -14.56
C ASP A 227 5.05 -2.52 -14.53
N PRO A 228 4.15 -2.26 -13.57
CA PRO A 228 2.90 -3.02 -13.48
C PRO A 228 1.92 -2.72 -14.60
N SER A 229 2.20 -1.76 -15.48
CA SER A 229 1.41 -1.50 -16.68
C SER A 229 1.86 -2.36 -17.87
N HIS A 230 3.04 -3.00 -17.79
CA HIS A 230 3.46 -4.00 -18.76
C HIS A 230 2.78 -5.34 -18.45
N PRO A 231 2.05 -5.94 -19.41
CA PRO A 231 1.23 -7.13 -19.13
C PRO A 231 2.03 -8.33 -18.62
N ASP A 232 3.24 -8.56 -19.16
CA ASP A 232 4.07 -9.68 -18.74
C ASP A 232 4.72 -9.45 -17.37
N ALA A 233 5.10 -8.19 -17.05
CA ALA A 233 5.57 -7.83 -15.72
C ALA A 233 4.46 -8.01 -14.67
N LEU A 234 3.24 -7.58 -14.98
CA LEU A 234 2.08 -7.77 -14.11
C LEU A 234 1.78 -9.27 -13.91
N ALA A 235 1.86 -10.06 -14.96
CA ALA A 235 1.70 -11.52 -14.88
C ALA A 235 2.83 -12.20 -14.09
N TYR A 236 4.05 -11.66 -14.12
CA TYR A 236 5.15 -12.14 -13.28
C TYR A 236 4.86 -11.87 -11.80
N ILE A 237 4.45 -10.65 -11.45
CA ILE A 237 4.04 -10.27 -10.09
C ILE A 237 2.92 -11.19 -9.58
N ARG A 238 1.92 -11.46 -10.43
CA ARG A 238 0.83 -12.40 -10.11
C ARG A 238 1.36 -13.77 -9.72
N ARG A 239 2.26 -14.35 -10.51
CA ARG A 239 2.85 -15.67 -10.23
C ARG A 239 3.62 -15.71 -8.93
N ASP A 240 4.27 -14.62 -8.54
CA ASP A 240 4.97 -14.54 -7.25
C ASP A 240 3.99 -14.61 -6.07
N ILE A 241 2.87 -13.88 -6.15
CA ILE A 241 1.81 -13.95 -5.13
C ILE A 241 1.16 -15.34 -5.08
N GLU A 242 0.82 -15.92 -6.24
CA GLU A 242 0.24 -17.26 -6.32
C GLU A 242 1.18 -18.30 -5.70
N ARG A 243 2.49 -18.25 -5.98
CA ARG A 243 3.51 -19.13 -5.37
C ARG A 243 3.54 -18.99 -3.85
N ILE A 244 3.52 -17.79 -3.31
CA ILE A 244 3.50 -17.54 -1.87
C ILE A 244 2.23 -18.12 -1.24
N CYS A 245 1.09 -17.96 -1.88
CA CYS A 245 -0.16 -18.58 -1.46
C CYS A 245 -0.08 -20.11 -1.49
N ASP A 246 0.54 -20.69 -2.52
CA ASP A 246 0.74 -22.15 -2.66
C ASP A 246 1.70 -22.73 -1.60
N TRP A 247 2.63 -21.91 -1.08
CA TRP A 247 3.43 -22.28 0.11
C TRP A 247 2.58 -22.30 1.38
N GLY A 248 1.42 -21.68 1.38
CA GLY A 248 0.48 -21.68 2.49
C GLY A 248 0.48 -20.44 3.36
N TYR A 249 1.11 -19.36 2.93
CA TYR A 249 1.00 -18.07 3.61
C TYR A 249 -0.39 -17.47 3.40
N THR A 250 -0.99 -16.98 4.48
CA THR A 250 -2.36 -16.45 4.51
C THR A 250 -2.41 -14.97 4.91
N LEU A 251 -1.26 -14.33 5.04
CA LEU A 251 -1.11 -12.88 5.12
C LEU A 251 0.11 -12.47 4.30
N ILE A 252 -0.07 -11.47 3.43
CA ILE A 252 1.00 -10.90 2.61
C ILE A 252 1.11 -9.41 2.94
N LYS A 253 2.24 -9.02 3.54
CA LYS A 253 2.61 -7.62 3.75
C LYS A 253 3.30 -7.12 2.48
N HIS A 254 2.54 -6.43 1.62
CA HIS A 254 3.04 -5.80 0.40
C HIS A 254 3.60 -4.41 0.72
N ASP A 255 4.87 -4.19 0.41
CA ASP A 255 5.59 -2.98 0.81
C ASP A 255 6.22 -2.24 -0.38
N PHE A 256 6.62 -1.00 -0.15
CA PHE A 256 7.43 -0.13 -1.00
C PHE A 256 6.80 0.33 -2.32
N SER A 257 5.60 -0.03 -2.67
CA SER A 257 5.07 0.28 -4.01
C SER A 257 5.04 1.78 -4.33
N THR A 258 4.84 2.66 -3.35
CA THR A 258 4.91 4.11 -3.57
C THR A 258 6.31 4.54 -4.01
N PHE A 259 7.34 4.10 -3.28
CA PHE A 259 8.73 4.43 -3.58
C PHE A 259 9.19 3.81 -4.91
N ASP A 260 8.86 2.55 -5.14
CA ASP A 260 9.28 1.81 -6.33
C ASP A 260 8.68 2.39 -7.61
N LEU A 261 7.42 2.85 -7.56
CA LEU A 261 6.73 3.42 -8.71
C LEU A 261 7.11 4.88 -9.01
N PHE A 262 7.47 5.67 -7.99
CA PHE A 262 7.65 7.11 -8.13
C PHE A 262 9.04 7.62 -7.74
N GLY A 263 9.92 6.76 -7.24
CA GLY A 263 11.27 7.10 -6.77
C GLY A 263 11.30 7.99 -5.52
N LYS A 264 10.16 8.18 -4.87
CA LYS A 264 9.98 9.07 -3.72
C LYS A 264 8.94 8.54 -2.76
N TRP A 265 9.07 8.94 -1.52
CA TRP A 265 8.04 8.75 -0.50
C TRP A 265 7.01 9.86 -0.60
N GLY A 266 5.75 9.50 -0.79
CA GLY A 266 4.67 10.45 -0.96
C GLY A 266 4.58 11.04 -2.37
N PHE A 267 3.38 11.09 -2.91
CA PHE A 267 3.19 11.54 -4.28
C PHE A 267 3.10 13.07 -4.45
N GLU A 268 3.01 13.86 -3.38
CA GLU A 268 3.06 15.33 -3.46
C GLU A 268 4.32 15.82 -4.20
N ALA A 269 5.39 15.04 -4.14
CA ALA A 269 6.60 15.29 -4.89
C ALA A 269 6.35 15.33 -6.41
N ASN A 270 5.39 14.59 -6.90
CA ASN A 270 5.02 14.56 -8.32
C ASN A 270 4.19 15.77 -8.76
N LEU A 271 3.53 16.46 -7.84
CA LEU A 271 2.74 17.64 -8.14
C LEU A 271 3.60 18.88 -8.42
N ARG A 272 4.82 18.94 -7.88
CA ARG A 272 5.68 20.13 -7.94
C ARG A 272 7.03 19.91 -8.62
N ASP A 273 7.50 18.67 -8.72
CA ASP A 273 8.84 18.40 -9.22
C ASP A 273 8.85 18.12 -10.72
N ASN A 274 9.26 19.13 -11.49
CA ASN A 274 9.55 19.03 -12.91
C ASN A 274 11.06 18.80 -13.18
N SER A 275 11.88 18.56 -12.15
CA SER A 275 13.34 18.44 -12.27
C SER A 275 13.80 17.06 -12.76
N MET A 276 12.94 16.04 -12.66
CA MET A 276 13.26 14.71 -13.19
C MET A 276 13.15 14.70 -14.72
N GLU A 277 14.01 13.92 -15.36
CA GLU A 277 13.84 13.59 -16.76
C GLU A 277 12.42 13.06 -17.03
N LYS A 278 11.90 13.32 -18.22
CA LYS A 278 10.57 12.86 -18.60
C LYS A 278 10.55 11.35 -18.66
N TRP A 279 9.65 10.75 -17.92
CA TRP A 279 9.42 9.31 -17.89
C TRP A 279 7.93 8.99 -17.90
N HIS A 280 7.57 7.81 -18.32
CA HIS A 280 6.20 7.31 -18.32
C HIS A 280 6.21 5.80 -18.09
N PHE A 281 5.09 5.30 -17.64
CA PHE A 281 4.84 3.86 -17.62
C PHE A 281 4.67 3.31 -19.04
N TYR A 282 4.82 2.01 -19.20
CA TYR A 282 4.67 1.32 -20.48
C TYR A 282 3.31 1.63 -21.14
N ASP A 283 2.20 1.50 -20.41
CA ASP A 283 0.87 1.85 -20.92
C ASP A 283 0.55 3.32 -20.72
N GLN A 284 0.98 4.16 -21.63
CA GLN A 284 0.72 5.60 -21.63
C GLN A 284 -0.75 5.98 -21.78
N THR A 285 -1.65 5.02 -22.02
CA THR A 285 -3.09 5.30 -22.11
C THR A 285 -3.77 5.37 -20.74
N LYS A 286 -3.05 5.03 -19.67
CA LYS A 286 -3.51 5.04 -18.28
C LYS A 286 -2.80 6.11 -17.47
N THR A 287 -3.51 6.65 -16.51
CA THR A 287 -2.90 7.53 -15.49
C THR A 287 -2.10 6.71 -14.49
N SER A 288 -1.15 7.33 -13.80
CA SER A 288 -0.42 6.68 -12.71
C SER A 288 -1.36 6.07 -11.66
N ALA A 289 -2.45 6.77 -11.32
CA ALA A 289 -3.45 6.24 -10.38
C ALA A 289 -4.17 4.99 -10.92
N GLU A 290 -4.45 4.93 -12.22
CA GLU A 290 -5.04 3.73 -12.85
C GLU A 290 -4.06 2.57 -12.81
N ILE A 291 -2.76 2.81 -13.02
CA ILE A 291 -1.71 1.79 -12.99
C ILE A 291 -1.51 1.25 -11.57
N VAL A 292 -1.45 2.11 -10.57
CA VAL A 292 -1.38 1.68 -9.15
C VAL A 292 -2.57 0.81 -8.78
N LYS A 293 -3.78 1.20 -9.18
CA LYS A 293 -4.98 0.38 -8.94
C LYS A 293 -4.91 -0.98 -9.63
N MET A 294 -4.38 -1.05 -10.86
CA MET A 294 -4.18 -2.33 -11.54
C MET A 294 -3.26 -3.25 -10.75
N LEU A 295 -2.14 -2.74 -10.25
CA LEU A 295 -1.24 -3.49 -9.40
C LEU A 295 -1.97 -4.04 -8.17
N TYR A 296 -2.68 -3.19 -7.43
CA TYR A 296 -3.36 -3.61 -6.20
C TYR A 296 -4.50 -4.59 -6.46
N GLN A 297 -5.24 -4.41 -7.55
CA GLN A 297 -6.26 -5.36 -7.98
C GLN A 297 -5.67 -6.73 -8.35
N GLU A 298 -4.50 -6.73 -9.00
CA GLU A 298 -3.82 -7.97 -9.38
C GLU A 298 -3.29 -8.71 -8.15
N VAL A 299 -2.64 -8.00 -7.22
CA VAL A 299 -2.16 -8.57 -5.94
C VAL A 299 -3.34 -9.16 -5.16
N TYR A 300 -4.44 -8.40 -5.02
CA TYR A 300 -5.65 -8.89 -4.37
C TYR A 300 -6.24 -10.10 -5.08
N GLY A 301 -6.38 -10.05 -6.42
CA GLY A 301 -6.92 -11.17 -7.21
C GLY A 301 -6.09 -12.45 -7.08
N ALA A 302 -4.76 -12.34 -7.11
CA ALA A 302 -3.85 -13.47 -6.95
C ALA A 302 -3.91 -14.09 -5.54
N SER A 303 -4.13 -13.28 -4.51
CA SER A 303 -4.20 -13.73 -3.12
C SER A 303 -5.48 -14.51 -2.78
N ARG A 304 -6.53 -14.42 -3.62
CA ARG A 304 -7.83 -15.10 -3.37
C ARG A 304 -7.77 -16.61 -3.47
N SER A 305 -6.76 -17.19 -4.12
CA SER A 305 -6.57 -18.64 -4.18
C SER A 305 -6.40 -19.28 -2.79
N ASN A 306 -5.95 -18.52 -1.80
CA ASN A 306 -5.72 -18.97 -0.43
C ASN A 306 -6.37 -18.06 0.62
N ASP A 307 -7.33 -17.21 0.22
CA ASP A 307 -7.98 -16.22 1.09
C ASP A 307 -7.01 -15.38 1.93
N ALA A 308 -5.82 -15.10 1.37
CA ALA A 308 -4.80 -14.36 2.08
C ALA A 308 -5.22 -12.91 2.31
N VAL A 309 -4.97 -12.42 3.53
CA VAL A 309 -5.10 -11.00 3.88
C VAL A 309 -3.94 -10.25 3.27
N ILE A 310 -4.21 -9.13 2.60
CA ILE A 310 -3.17 -8.22 2.12
C ILE A 310 -3.07 -7.03 3.08
N ILE A 311 -1.86 -6.76 3.56
CA ILE A 311 -1.54 -5.54 4.29
C ILE A 311 -0.68 -4.65 3.41
N GLY A 312 -1.19 -3.47 3.09
CA GLY A 312 -0.44 -2.44 2.40
C GLY A 312 0.49 -1.69 3.35
N CYS A 313 1.80 -1.79 3.13
CA CYS A 313 2.83 -1.02 3.82
C CYS A 313 3.52 -0.10 2.82
N ASN A 314 3.69 1.18 3.14
CA ASN A 314 4.24 2.17 2.20
C ASN A 314 3.57 2.10 0.80
N THR A 315 2.26 1.98 0.82
CA THR A 315 1.39 1.92 -0.35
C THR A 315 0.48 3.14 -0.39
N ILE A 316 -0.13 3.42 -1.53
CA ILE A 316 -1.10 4.51 -1.65
C ILE A 316 -2.46 4.02 -1.15
N GLY A 317 -2.70 4.15 0.16
CA GLY A 317 -3.84 3.57 0.85
C GLY A 317 -5.19 3.91 0.23
N HIS A 318 -5.40 5.15 -0.23
CA HIS A 318 -6.66 5.57 -0.86
C HIS A 318 -6.93 4.87 -2.21
N LEU A 319 -5.88 4.44 -2.93
CA LEU A 319 -6.01 3.63 -4.15
C LEU A 319 -6.16 2.14 -3.86
N GLY A 320 -5.70 1.68 -2.70
CA GLY A 320 -5.83 0.30 -2.22
C GLY A 320 -7.04 0.06 -1.32
N ALA A 321 -7.70 1.11 -0.85
CA ALA A 321 -8.81 1.01 0.09
C ALA A 321 -9.93 0.08 -0.42
N GLY A 322 -10.31 -0.89 0.42
CA GLY A 322 -11.25 -1.95 0.07
C GLY A 322 -10.66 -3.11 -0.74
N LEU A 323 -9.33 -3.12 -0.96
CA LEU A 323 -8.59 -4.22 -1.59
C LEU A 323 -7.49 -4.75 -0.66
N MET A 324 -6.90 -3.87 0.15
CA MET A 324 -5.80 -4.16 1.08
C MET A 324 -6.09 -3.56 2.44
#